data_5bde226707d469dd00d532c2d455871d
#
_entry.id   5bde226707d469dd00d532c2d455871d
#
_cell.length_a   1.000
_cell.length_b   1.000
_cell.length_c   1.000
_cell.angle_alpha   90.00
_cell.angle_beta   90.00
_cell.angle_gamma   90.00
#
_symmetry.space_group_name_H-M   'P 1'
#
loop_
_entity.id
_entity.type
_entity.pdbx_description
1 polymer ?
#
loop_
_entity_poly.entity_id
_entity_poly.type
_entity_poly.pdbx_seq_one_letter_code
_entity_poly.pdbx_strand_id
1 'polypeptide(L)' 'MPSSLSPVVHSDPEIMGGTPVFVGTRVPFQTLLDYIEAGEPLAEFLEDFPTVSRDQVIAALEQARDALLARARPA' A
#
# COMPACT_ATOMS: atom_id res chain seq x y z
N MET A 1 -12.78 -12.51 9.38
CA MET A 1 -12.54 -12.02 9.24
C MET A 1 -11.86 -11.16 9.22
N PRO A 2 -11.95 -10.90 9.45
CA PRO A 2 -11.46 -9.90 9.06
C PRO A 2 -10.15 -9.51 8.94
N SER A 3 -9.45 -10.10 8.22
CA SER A 3 -8.17 -9.58 7.87
C SER A 3 -8.29 -8.23 7.16
N SER A 4 -9.45 -7.95 6.61
CA SER A 4 -9.69 -6.65 5.99
C SER A 4 -9.62 -5.51 6.99
N LEU A 5 -9.70 -5.82 8.28
CA LEU A 5 -9.59 -4.81 9.32
C LEU A 5 -8.15 -4.58 9.75
N SER A 6 -7.22 -5.42 9.31
CA SER A 6 -5.81 -5.28 9.67
C SER A 6 -5.15 -4.28 8.74
N PRO A 7 -4.30 -3.40 9.27
CA PRO A 7 -3.58 -2.48 8.39
C PRO A 7 -2.57 -3.23 7.54
N VAL A 8 -2.53 -2.90 6.28
CA VAL A 8 -1.54 -3.44 5.35
C VAL A 8 -0.34 -2.50 5.24
N VAL A 9 -0.59 -1.23 5.49
CA VAL A 9 0.42 -0.18 5.47
C VAL A 9 0.40 0.48 6.84
N HIS A 10 1.56 0.73 7.39
CA HIS A 10 1.65 1.39 8.69
C HIS A 10 2.83 2.33 8.72
N SER A 11 2.82 3.20 9.72
CA SER A 11 3.89 4.16 9.94
C SER A 11 4.55 3.81 11.26
N ASP A 12 5.87 3.64 11.23
CA ASP A 12 6.63 3.31 12.42
C ASP A 12 7.83 4.26 12.46
N PRO A 13 7.97 5.06 13.53
CA PRO A 13 9.09 6.02 13.58
C PRO A 13 10.46 5.38 13.47
N GLU A 14 10.55 4.09 13.77
CA GLU A 14 11.81 3.36 13.66
C GLU A 14 12.08 2.88 12.25
N ILE A 15 11.12 2.99 11.36
CA ILE A 15 11.27 2.57 9.97
C ILE A 15 11.17 3.78 9.08
N MET A 16 12.29 4.16 8.47
CA MET A 16 12.34 5.26 7.51
C MET A 16 11.72 6.55 8.04
N GLY A 17 11.90 6.80 9.34
CA GLY A 17 11.44 8.04 9.94
C GLY A 17 9.94 8.20 9.99
N GLY A 18 9.19 7.11 9.93
CA GLY A 18 7.74 7.17 9.99
C GLY A 18 7.06 7.17 8.64
N THR A 19 7.81 7.00 7.56
CA THR A 19 7.21 6.88 6.23
C THR A 19 6.29 5.67 6.19
N PRO A 20 5.04 5.80 5.70
CA PRO A 20 4.15 4.64 5.61
C PRO A 20 4.72 3.57 4.70
N VAL A 21 4.84 2.36 5.22
CA VAL A 21 5.41 1.23 4.49
C VAL A 21 4.48 0.05 4.59
N PHE A 22 4.65 -0.90 3.65
CA PHE A 22 3.92 -2.17 3.75
C PHE A 22 4.39 -2.91 5.00
N VAL A 23 3.44 -3.44 5.76
CA VAL A 23 3.74 -4.14 7.02
C VAL A 23 4.72 -5.27 6.77
N GLY A 24 5.74 -5.36 7.61
CA GLY A 24 6.77 -6.38 7.47
C GLY A 24 7.85 -6.05 6.46
N THR A 25 7.81 -4.86 5.87
CA THR A 25 8.80 -4.45 4.89
C THR A 25 9.26 -3.04 5.17
N ARG A 26 10.25 -2.58 4.40
CA ARG A 26 10.66 -1.17 4.40
C ARG A 26 10.26 -0.49 3.10
N VAL A 27 9.31 -1.06 2.37
CA VAL A 27 8.88 -0.53 1.07
C VAL A 27 7.76 0.47 1.28
N PRO A 28 7.98 1.75 0.95
CA PRO A 28 6.92 2.76 1.13
C PRO A 28 5.75 2.50 0.20
N PHE A 29 4.55 2.76 0.71
CA PHE A 29 3.35 2.69 -0.13
C PHE A 29 3.46 3.69 -1.28
N GLN A 30 4.09 4.84 -1.06
CA GLN A 30 4.27 5.84 -2.10
C GLN A 30 5.02 5.28 -3.30
N THR A 31 5.96 4.35 -3.07
CA THR A 31 6.71 3.74 -4.16
C THR A 31 5.79 3.01 -5.13
N LEU A 32 4.77 2.33 -4.60
CA LEU A 32 3.78 1.67 -5.46
C LEU A 32 3.04 2.70 -6.32
N LEU A 33 2.64 3.82 -5.71
CA LEU A 33 1.94 4.86 -6.46
C LEU A 33 2.83 5.46 -7.54
N ASP A 34 4.12 5.61 -7.24
CA ASP A 34 5.07 6.13 -8.22
C ASP A 34 5.17 5.21 -9.44
N TYR A 35 5.17 3.91 -9.21
CA TYR A 35 5.18 2.95 -10.32
C TYR A 35 3.93 3.08 -11.17
N ILE A 36 2.77 3.20 -10.50
CA ILE A 36 1.51 3.33 -11.22
C ILE A 36 1.51 4.63 -12.05
N GLU A 37 1.97 5.72 -11.46
CA GLU A 37 2.00 7.01 -12.15
C GLU A 37 2.95 6.99 -13.34
N ALA A 38 4.01 6.19 -13.25
CA ALA A 38 4.97 6.06 -14.34
C ALA A 38 4.50 5.10 -15.43
N GLY A 39 3.34 4.46 -15.23
CA GLY A 39 2.82 3.51 -16.20
C GLY A 39 3.48 2.15 -16.15
N GLU A 40 4.19 1.84 -15.05
CA GLU A 40 4.85 0.55 -14.92
C GLU A 40 3.84 -0.51 -14.49
N PRO A 41 3.93 -1.73 -15.03
CA PRO A 41 3.01 -2.78 -14.61
C PRO A 41 3.28 -3.24 -13.19
N LEU A 42 2.23 -3.73 -12.52
CA LEU A 42 2.35 -4.23 -11.17
C LEU A 42 3.41 -5.33 -11.06
N ALA A 43 3.52 -6.16 -12.09
CA ALA A 43 4.52 -7.23 -12.08
C ALA A 43 5.93 -6.70 -11.91
N GLU A 44 6.21 -5.54 -12.48
CA GLU A 44 7.51 -4.91 -12.35
C GLU A 44 7.76 -4.49 -10.90
N PHE A 45 6.75 -3.90 -10.27
CA PHE A 45 6.87 -3.50 -8.87
C PHE A 45 7.15 -4.72 -7.99
N LEU A 46 6.41 -5.80 -8.21
CA LEU A 46 6.58 -7.00 -7.38
C LEU A 46 7.94 -7.65 -7.60
N GLU A 47 8.45 -7.57 -8.80
CA GLU A 47 9.77 -8.11 -9.11
C GLU A 47 10.87 -7.31 -8.42
N ASP A 48 10.73 -5.99 -8.40
CA ASP A 48 11.72 -5.10 -7.80
C ASP A 48 11.66 -5.13 -6.28
N PHE A 49 10.49 -5.43 -5.70
CA PHE A 49 10.31 -5.44 -4.25
C PHE A 49 9.71 -6.77 -3.80
N PRO A 50 10.51 -7.84 -3.83
CA PRO A 50 9.97 -9.18 -3.55
C PRO A 50 9.50 -9.38 -2.12
N THR A 51 9.79 -8.46 -1.20
CA THR A 51 9.28 -8.56 0.17
C THR A 51 7.82 -8.16 0.26
N VAL A 52 7.26 -7.54 -0.78
CA VAL A 52 5.85 -7.19 -0.84
C VAL A 52 5.13 -8.21 -1.69
N SER A 53 4.04 -8.77 -1.18
CA SER A 53 3.25 -9.76 -1.93
C SER A 53 2.19 -9.06 -2.77
N ARG A 54 1.73 -9.76 -3.79
CA ARG A 54 0.63 -9.26 -4.59
C ARG A 54 -0.61 -9.02 -3.75
N ASP A 55 -0.87 -9.94 -2.80
CA ASP A 55 -2.03 -9.80 -1.92
C ASP A 55 -1.94 -8.53 -1.07
N GLN A 56 -0.75 -8.19 -0.62
CA GLN A 56 -0.57 -6.95 0.14
C GLN A 56 -0.88 -5.74 -0.72
N VAL A 57 -0.44 -5.74 -1.97
CA VAL A 57 -0.72 -4.63 -2.88
C VAL A 57 -2.22 -4.49 -3.10
N ILE A 58 -2.89 -5.59 -3.38
CA ILE A 58 -4.33 -5.57 -3.63
C ILE A 58 -5.07 -5.07 -2.39
N ALA A 59 -4.70 -5.58 -1.21
CA ALA A 59 -5.35 -5.16 0.03
C ALA A 59 -5.12 -3.67 0.30
N ALA A 60 -3.92 -3.19 0.04
CA ALA A 60 -3.62 -1.76 0.25
C ALA A 60 -4.45 -0.88 -0.67
N LEU A 61 -4.59 -1.28 -1.93
CA LEU A 61 -5.38 -0.52 -2.88
C LEU A 61 -6.87 -0.56 -2.51
N GLU A 62 -7.35 -1.69 -2.03
CA GLU A 62 -8.73 -1.80 -1.59
C GLU A 62 -9.00 -0.92 -0.37
N GLN A 63 -8.07 -0.88 0.57
CA GLN A 63 -8.22 -0.01 1.73
C GLN A 63 -8.18 1.45 1.33
N ALA A 64 -7.32 1.79 0.38
CA ALA A 64 -7.26 3.15 -0.14
C ALA A 64 -8.55 3.52 -0.86
N ARG A 65 -9.09 2.57 -1.64
CA ARG A 65 -10.38 2.78 -2.30
C ARG A 65 -11.47 3.07 -1.30
N ASP A 66 -11.54 2.25 -0.25
CA ASP A 66 -12.60 2.41 0.75
C ASP A 66 -12.49 3.76 1.45
N ALA A 67 -11.27 4.17 1.79
CA ALA A 67 -11.06 5.45 2.45
C ALA A 67 -11.44 6.61 1.53
N LEU A 68 -11.08 6.50 0.26
CA LEU A 68 -11.37 7.55 -0.69
C LEU A 68 -12.87 7.67 -0.96
N LEU A 69 -13.54 6.54 -1.12
CA LEU A 69 -14.97 6.55 -1.39
C LEU A 69 -15.76 7.04 -0.18
N ALA A 70 -15.28 6.74 1.03
CA ALA A 70 -15.94 7.25 2.23
C ALA A 70 -15.83 8.77 2.30
N ARG A 71 -14.71 9.33 1.86
CA ARG A 71 -14.52 10.77 1.87
C ARG A 71 -15.30 11.47 0.77
N ALA A 72 -15.53 10.79 -0.34
CA ALA A 72 -16.21 11.37 -1.49
C ALA A 72 -17.73 11.26 -1.38
N ARG A 73 -18.23 10.72 -0.27
CA ARG A 73 -19.65 10.60 -0.08
C ARG A 73 -20.36 11.93 -0.12
N PRO A 74 -21.52 12.02 -0.79
CA PRO A 74 -22.27 13.28 -0.78
C PRO A 74 -22.76 13.59 0.63
N ALA A 75 -22.80 14.85 0.93
CA ALA A 75 -23.26 15.32 2.25
C ALA A 75 -24.73 15.07 2.47
#